data_55f8a6a898b9ca462969f62f62618f15
#
_entry.id   55f8a6a898b9ca462969f62f62618f15
#
_cell.length_a   1.000
_cell.length_b   1.000
_cell.length_c   1.000
_cell.angle_alpha   90.00
_cell.angle_beta   90.00
_cell.angle_gamma   90.00
#
_symmetry.space_group_name_H-M   'P 1'
#
loop_
_entity.id
_entity.type
_entity.pdbx_description
1 polymer ?
#
loop_
_entity_poly.entity_id
_entity_poly.type
_entity_poly.pdbx_seq_one_letter_code
_entity_poly.pdbx_strand_id
1 'polypeptide(L)'
;MAKPRVVLRLVAGVLAIACTVNAWAQAPAPGGSPPPQSGPSQVLFQNVHIFDGKGTALSGPANVLVRGNRIERISTTPIPPDASPDATIINGDGRTLMPGLIDAHWHTMLVRPTAAQVLSADLGYSTLVAGAEATDTLMRGFTTVRDLGGPAFALRRAIDEGVLPGPRIFPSGAMLTVTGGHGDFRQLFEVPRIDGMPLARMEQLGAALVTDSPDEVTRRAREQLVQGASQIKLTASGGVASPHSPIDVITFTTAELKAAVKAANDRGTYVAAHAYTPAAIQRAVLAGVQCIEHGQLMDEASAKLMAEKGTWLSIQPFPDEFAHIFPPGSDQSKKMLEVMAGTDRTYQLAKKYHLKTAFGTVFL
;
A
#
# COMPACT_ATOMS: atom_id res chain seq x y z
N MET A 1 -57.39 64.82 -34.52
CA MET A 1 -57.45 63.72 -33.56
C MET A 1 -56.02 63.37 -33.18
N ALA A 2 -55.57 63.89 -32.06
CA ALA A 2 -54.20 63.73 -31.59
C ALA A 2 -54.14 62.55 -30.63
N LYS A 3 -53.20 61.61 -30.85
CA LYS A 3 -52.90 60.53 -29.89
C LYS A 3 -51.87 60.99 -28.86
N PRO A 4 -52.04 60.73 -27.58
CA PRO A 4 -51.03 61.08 -26.55
C PRO A 4 -49.84 60.11 -26.57
N ARG A 5 -48.64 60.68 -26.53
CA ARG A 5 -47.39 59.99 -26.32
C ARG A 5 -47.23 59.75 -24.85
N VAL A 6 -47.19 58.46 -24.45
CA VAL A 6 -46.78 58.03 -23.11
C VAL A 6 -45.24 57.98 -23.07
N VAL A 7 -44.66 58.85 -22.26
CA VAL A 7 -43.23 58.86 -21.98
C VAL A 7 -42.99 57.89 -20.77
N LEU A 8 -42.40 56.75 -21.05
CA LEU A 8 -41.98 55.80 -20.01
C LEU A 8 -40.61 56.22 -19.46
N ARG A 9 -40.56 56.76 -18.26
CA ARG A 9 -39.30 57.02 -17.54
C ARG A 9 -38.85 55.73 -16.92
N LEU A 10 -37.75 55.15 -17.46
CA LEU A 10 -37.01 54.11 -16.79
C LEU A 10 -36.25 54.72 -15.63
N VAL A 11 -36.62 54.35 -14.40
CA VAL A 11 -35.80 54.57 -13.19
C VAL A 11 -34.86 53.38 -13.07
N ALA A 12 -33.59 53.57 -13.40
CA ALA A 12 -32.54 52.58 -13.15
C ALA A 12 -32.22 52.57 -11.64
N GLY A 13 -32.84 51.65 -10.91
CA GLY A 13 -32.45 51.33 -9.56
C GLY A 13 -31.23 50.47 -9.58
N VAL A 14 -30.05 51.02 -9.26
CA VAL A 14 -28.83 50.25 -9.00
C VAL A 14 -29.00 49.60 -7.64
N LEU A 15 -29.34 48.29 -7.64
CA LEU A 15 -29.33 47.50 -6.44
C LEU A 15 -27.87 47.13 -6.17
N ALA A 16 -27.19 47.86 -5.28
CA ALA A 16 -25.89 47.46 -4.73
C ALA A 16 -26.12 46.28 -3.81
N ILE A 17 -25.90 45.06 -4.32
CA ILE A 17 -25.79 43.88 -3.50
C ILE A 17 -24.44 43.97 -2.80
N ALA A 18 -24.43 44.46 -1.56
CA ALA A 18 -23.29 44.31 -0.67
C ALA A 18 -23.15 42.83 -0.33
N CYS A 19 -22.28 42.13 -1.08
CA CYS A 19 -21.76 40.82 -0.63
C CYS A 19 -20.99 41.04 0.65
N THR A 20 -21.65 40.94 1.80
CA THR A 20 -20.95 40.69 3.08
C THR A 20 -20.34 39.31 2.94
N VAL A 21 -19.07 39.25 2.54
CA VAL A 21 -18.23 38.10 2.76
C VAL A 21 -18.18 37.96 4.27
N ASN A 22 -19.06 37.11 4.84
CA ASN A 22 -18.85 36.61 6.16
C ASN A 22 -17.53 35.84 6.08
N ALA A 23 -16.44 36.50 6.49
CA ALA A 23 -15.25 35.80 6.88
C ALA A 23 -15.70 34.80 7.94
N TRP A 24 -15.88 33.57 7.53
CA TRP A 24 -15.88 32.46 8.46
C TRP A 24 -14.52 32.56 9.11
N ALA A 25 -14.49 33.18 10.29
CA ALA A 25 -13.35 33.06 11.17
C ALA A 25 -13.13 31.56 11.27
N GLN A 26 -12.06 31.08 10.64
CA GLN A 26 -11.56 29.73 10.90
C GLN A 26 -11.43 29.69 12.41
N ALA A 27 -12.33 28.94 13.05
CA ALA A 27 -12.09 28.53 14.43
C ALA A 27 -10.65 27.99 14.41
N PRO A 28 -9.77 28.44 15.31
CA PRO A 28 -8.47 27.84 15.41
C PRO A 28 -8.72 26.35 15.47
N ALA A 29 -8.07 25.60 14.57
CA ALA A 29 -8.08 24.14 14.65
C ALA A 29 -7.80 23.82 16.11
N PRO A 30 -8.58 22.94 16.77
CA PRO A 30 -8.29 22.58 18.12
C PRO A 30 -6.83 22.15 18.14
N GLY A 31 -5.97 23.02 18.61
CA GLY A 31 -4.55 22.78 18.81
C GLY A 31 -4.39 21.89 20.05
N GLY A 32 -5.09 20.77 20.05
CA GLY A 32 -4.75 19.65 20.88
C GLY A 32 -3.56 19.00 20.25
N SER A 33 -2.39 19.16 20.87
CA SER A 33 -1.34 18.17 20.70
C SER A 33 -2.02 16.79 20.77
N PRO A 34 -1.70 15.83 19.89
CA PRO A 34 -2.22 14.48 20.03
C PRO A 34 -2.02 14.09 21.50
N PRO A 35 -3.02 13.45 22.15
CA PRO A 35 -2.84 13.03 23.51
C PRO A 35 -1.51 12.29 23.57
N PRO A 36 -0.64 12.58 24.55
CA PRO A 36 0.63 11.89 24.63
C PRO A 36 0.29 10.41 24.58
N GLN A 37 0.86 9.69 23.62
CA GLN A 37 0.73 8.24 23.56
C GLN A 37 1.18 7.76 24.94
N SER A 38 0.23 7.41 25.79
CA SER A 38 0.46 7.00 27.18
C SER A 38 1.01 5.56 27.22
N GLY A 39 2.01 5.31 26.41
CA GLY A 39 2.88 4.16 26.56
C GLY A 39 3.87 4.43 27.70
N PRO A 40 4.41 3.39 28.32
CA PRO A 40 5.40 3.56 29.37
C PRO A 40 6.56 4.41 28.84
N SER A 41 6.93 5.46 29.59
CA SER A 41 8.04 6.35 29.23
C SER A 41 9.37 5.56 29.11
N GLN A 42 9.42 4.39 29.75
CA GLN A 42 10.57 3.53 29.83
C GLN A 42 10.17 2.05 29.79
N VAL A 43 10.84 1.27 28.93
CA VAL A 43 10.72 -0.20 28.88
C VAL A 43 12.12 -0.79 29.01
N LEU A 44 12.31 -1.66 29.98
CA LEU A 44 13.55 -2.40 30.21
C LEU A 44 13.31 -3.89 29.90
N PHE A 45 13.90 -4.37 28.82
CA PHE A 45 14.00 -5.81 28.53
C PHE A 45 15.21 -6.37 29.24
N GLN A 46 15.02 -7.37 30.07
CA GLN A 46 16.08 -8.06 30.81
C GLN A 46 16.29 -9.47 30.29
N ASN A 47 17.53 -9.95 30.32
CA ASN A 47 17.88 -11.32 29.96
C ASN A 47 17.33 -11.75 28.58
N VAL A 48 17.66 -10.98 27.54
CA VAL A 48 17.29 -11.26 26.14
C VAL A 48 18.54 -11.57 25.31
N HIS A 49 18.42 -12.43 24.32
CA HIS A 49 19.33 -12.46 23.18
C HIS A 49 18.91 -11.41 22.15
N ILE A 50 19.86 -10.80 21.46
CA ILE A 50 19.54 -9.80 20.45
C ILE A 50 19.86 -10.34 19.06
N PHE A 51 18.87 -10.29 18.17
CA PHE A 51 19.04 -10.42 16.74
C PHE A 51 19.00 -9.02 16.12
N ASP A 52 20.09 -8.54 15.53
CA ASP A 52 20.18 -7.17 14.99
C ASP A 52 19.78 -7.04 13.52
N GLY A 53 19.38 -8.14 12.89
CA GLY A 53 18.96 -8.19 11.48
C GLY A 53 20.11 -8.13 10.46
N LYS A 54 21.39 -8.12 10.88
CA LYS A 54 22.54 -7.98 9.97
C LYS A 54 23.25 -9.27 9.68
N GLY A 55 23.11 -10.25 10.55
CA GLY A 55 23.76 -11.56 10.42
C GLY A 55 22.85 -12.68 10.88
N THR A 56 23.43 -13.87 11.05
CA THR A 56 22.69 -15.05 11.56
C THR A 56 22.95 -15.31 13.05
N ALA A 57 23.91 -14.61 13.64
CA ALA A 57 24.29 -14.80 15.03
C ALA A 57 23.42 -14.00 15.98
N LEU A 58 23.08 -14.60 17.13
CA LEU A 58 22.50 -13.92 18.26
C LEU A 58 23.58 -13.38 19.19
N SER A 59 23.30 -12.28 19.88
CA SER A 59 24.15 -11.85 20.99
C SER A 59 24.14 -12.83 22.13
N GLY A 60 25.11 -12.74 23.06
CA GLY A 60 24.94 -13.27 24.40
C GLY A 60 23.79 -12.59 25.16
N PRO A 61 23.42 -13.10 26.36
CA PRO A 61 22.40 -12.46 27.18
C PRO A 61 22.67 -10.97 27.40
N ALA A 62 21.67 -10.14 27.23
CA ALA A 62 21.77 -8.70 27.34
C ALA A 62 20.51 -8.08 27.96
N ASN A 63 20.62 -6.82 28.35
CA ASN A 63 19.53 -5.99 28.80
C ASN A 63 19.39 -4.79 27.85
N VAL A 64 18.17 -4.43 27.48
CA VAL A 64 17.89 -3.34 26.54
C VAL A 64 16.93 -2.36 27.18
N LEU A 65 17.39 -1.11 27.33
CA LEU A 65 16.59 -0.02 27.83
C LEU A 65 16.06 0.80 26.63
N VAL A 66 14.74 0.91 26.57
CA VAL A 66 14.03 1.78 25.63
C VAL A 66 13.41 2.93 26.40
N ARG A 67 13.64 4.17 25.92
CA ARG A 67 13.00 5.38 26.45
C ARG A 67 12.22 6.06 25.34
N GLY A 68 10.91 6.19 25.54
CA GLY A 68 10.00 6.64 24.49
C GLY A 68 10.10 5.72 23.28
N ASN A 69 10.54 6.24 22.15
CA ASN A 69 10.67 5.51 20.87
C ASN A 69 12.13 5.19 20.48
N ARG A 70 13.06 5.23 21.43
CA ARG A 70 14.50 5.00 21.17
C ARG A 70 15.11 3.95 22.08
N ILE A 71 15.96 3.10 21.52
CA ILE A 71 16.87 2.27 22.29
C ILE A 71 17.93 3.19 22.89
N GLU A 72 17.92 3.33 24.22
CA GLU A 72 18.83 4.21 24.94
C GLU A 72 20.14 3.50 25.32
N ARG A 73 20.00 2.23 25.75
CA ARG A 73 21.17 1.45 26.23
C ARG A 73 20.99 -0.03 25.93
N ILE A 74 22.09 -0.67 25.55
CA ILE A 74 22.26 -2.12 25.51
C ILE A 74 23.44 -2.47 26.41
N SER A 75 23.26 -3.47 27.30
CA SER A 75 24.28 -3.83 28.28
C SER A 75 24.24 -5.33 28.60
N THR A 76 25.39 -5.93 28.76
CA THR A 76 25.52 -7.31 29.27
C THR A 76 25.44 -7.38 30.82
N THR A 77 25.56 -6.23 31.50
CA THR A 77 25.34 -6.10 32.92
C THR A 77 23.94 -5.55 33.22
N PRO A 78 23.38 -5.81 34.41
CA PRO A 78 22.07 -5.27 34.79
C PRO A 78 22.02 -3.73 34.61
N ILE A 79 20.93 -3.24 34.04
CA ILE A 79 20.61 -1.83 33.95
C ILE A 79 19.64 -1.52 35.10
N PRO A 80 20.00 -0.67 36.07
CA PRO A 80 19.05 -0.27 37.09
C PRO A 80 17.88 0.44 36.42
N PRO A 81 16.63 0.06 36.73
CA PRO A 81 15.50 0.85 36.29
C PRO A 81 15.54 2.22 36.97
N ASP A 82 15.25 3.26 36.21
CA ASP A 82 15.00 4.55 36.84
C ASP A 82 13.79 4.43 37.79
N ALA A 83 13.78 5.18 38.86
CA ALA A 83 12.68 5.22 39.83
C ALA A 83 11.39 5.85 39.25
N SER A 84 11.18 5.76 37.95
CA SER A 84 9.98 6.25 37.28
C SER A 84 8.82 5.29 37.55
N PRO A 85 7.68 5.76 38.07
CA PRO A 85 6.51 4.92 38.29
C PRO A 85 5.96 4.32 36.98
N ASP A 86 6.34 4.86 35.81
CA ASP A 86 5.89 4.42 34.49
C ASP A 86 6.86 3.45 33.80
N ALA A 87 7.86 2.95 34.53
CA ALA A 87 8.80 1.98 33.98
C ALA A 87 8.18 0.59 33.87
N THR A 88 8.19 0.00 32.66
CA THR A 88 7.81 -1.41 32.45
C THR A 88 9.05 -2.28 32.36
N ILE A 89 9.13 -3.32 33.19
CA ILE A 89 10.20 -4.30 33.14
C ILE A 89 9.66 -5.59 32.53
N ILE A 90 10.33 -6.06 31.46
CA ILE A 90 10.00 -7.29 30.75
C ILE A 90 11.20 -8.26 30.90
N ASN A 91 11.00 -9.33 31.68
CA ASN A 91 11.97 -10.40 31.72
C ASN A 91 11.87 -11.23 30.43
N GLY A 92 12.95 -11.27 29.66
CA GLY A 92 13.01 -12.02 28.41
C GLY A 92 13.15 -13.53 28.58
N ASP A 93 13.62 -14.00 29.72
CA ASP A 93 13.86 -15.44 30.01
C ASP A 93 14.68 -16.12 28.89
N GLY A 94 15.67 -15.42 28.34
CA GLY A 94 16.49 -15.93 27.23
C GLY A 94 15.80 -15.85 25.85
N ARG A 95 14.63 -15.23 25.73
CA ARG A 95 13.97 -15.00 24.44
C ARG A 95 14.76 -14.03 23.57
N THR A 96 14.52 -14.07 22.27
CA THR A 96 15.18 -13.19 21.32
C THR A 96 14.40 -11.88 21.15
N LEU A 97 15.06 -10.77 21.41
CA LEU A 97 14.60 -9.43 21.02
C LEU A 97 15.13 -9.14 19.61
N MET A 98 14.24 -8.76 18.70
CA MET A 98 14.57 -8.50 17.31
C MET A 98 13.84 -7.24 16.79
N PRO A 99 14.31 -6.61 15.70
CA PRO A 99 13.55 -5.58 15.01
C PRO A 99 12.16 -6.09 14.63
N GLY A 100 11.15 -5.22 14.66
CA GLY A 100 9.84 -5.56 14.14
C GLY A 100 9.90 -5.99 12.67
N LEU A 101 9.05 -6.94 12.30
CA LEU A 101 8.96 -7.45 10.93
C LEU A 101 8.45 -6.37 9.98
N ILE A 102 8.89 -6.46 8.73
CA ILE A 102 8.43 -5.60 7.63
C ILE A 102 7.76 -6.47 6.59
N ASP A 103 6.51 -6.13 6.24
CA ASP A 103 5.83 -6.71 5.10
C ASP A 103 5.91 -5.75 3.91
N ALA A 104 6.58 -6.15 2.84
CA ALA A 104 6.78 -5.31 1.68
C ALA A 104 5.67 -5.42 0.63
N HIS A 105 4.66 -6.28 0.85
CA HIS A 105 3.50 -6.41 -0.03
C HIS A 105 2.25 -6.76 0.75
N TRP A 106 1.54 -5.73 1.19
CA TRP A 106 0.34 -5.82 1.99
C TRP A 106 -0.83 -5.06 1.35
N HIS A 107 -2.04 -5.43 1.70
CA HIS A 107 -3.27 -4.78 1.26
C HIS A 107 -4.15 -4.48 2.47
N THR A 108 -3.77 -3.51 3.29
CA THR A 108 -4.36 -3.21 4.60
C THR A 108 -5.89 -3.16 4.60
N MET A 109 -6.47 -2.61 3.52
CA MET A 109 -7.92 -2.46 3.41
C MET A 109 -8.64 -3.69 2.84
N LEU A 110 -7.90 -4.67 2.29
CA LEU A 110 -8.48 -5.75 1.50
C LEU A 110 -8.23 -7.16 2.08
N VAL A 111 -7.36 -7.30 3.07
CA VAL A 111 -6.92 -8.61 3.59
C VAL A 111 -8.02 -9.32 4.38
N ARG A 112 -8.66 -8.64 5.31
CA ARG A 112 -9.67 -9.25 6.19
C ARG A 112 -11.05 -9.39 5.56
N PRO A 113 -11.55 -8.43 4.76
CA PRO A 113 -12.84 -8.58 4.11
C PRO A 113 -12.79 -9.64 3.02
N THR A 114 -13.87 -10.40 2.85
CA THR A 114 -14.03 -11.24 1.67
C THR A 114 -14.14 -10.41 0.40
N ALA A 115 -13.83 -10.98 -0.76
CA ALA A 115 -13.97 -10.29 -2.06
C ALA A 115 -15.40 -9.71 -2.26
N ALA A 116 -16.43 -10.45 -1.83
CA ALA A 116 -17.81 -9.97 -1.87
C ALA A 116 -18.02 -8.74 -0.97
N GLN A 117 -17.47 -8.75 0.24
CA GLN A 117 -17.54 -7.59 1.16
C GLN A 117 -16.80 -6.38 0.61
N VAL A 118 -15.62 -6.57 0.01
CA VAL A 118 -14.87 -5.47 -0.63
C VAL A 118 -15.72 -4.78 -1.69
N LEU A 119 -16.48 -5.53 -2.48
CA LEU A 119 -17.29 -4.97 -3.58
C LEU A 119 -18.64 -4.42 -3.13
N SER A 120 -19.20 -4.89 -2.01
CA SER A 120 -20.57 -4.56 -1.59
C SER A 120 -20.67 -3.70 -0.31
N ALA A 121 -19.70 -3.78 0.61
CA ALA A 121 -19.73 -3.01 1.85
C ALA A 121 -19.47 -1.51 1.61
N ASP A 122 -19.94 -0.66 2.51
CA ASP A 122 -19.57 0.74 2.51
C ASP A 122 -18.11 0.94 2.96
N LEU A 123 -17.52 2.08 2.58
CA LEU A 123 -16.12 2.38 2.89
C LEU A 123 -15.87 2.52 4.39
N GLY A 124 -16.86 3.04 5.14
CA GLY A 124 -16.78 3.17 6.60
C GLY A 124 -16.61 1.82 7.27
N TYR A 125 -17.46 0.84 6.93
CA TYR A 125 -17.34 -0.52 7.43
C TYR A 125 -15.99 -1.15 7.07
N SER A 126 -15.58 -1.05 5.80
CA SER A 126 -14.29 -1.58 5.34
C SER A 126 -13.11 -0.97 6.10
N THR A 127 -13.17 0.33 6.41
CA THR A 127 -12.14 1.02 7.19
C THR A 127 -12.09 0.53 8.65
N LEU A 128 -13.24 0.30 9.28
CA LEU A 128 -13.30 -0.24 10.64
C LEU A 128 -12.71 -1.67 10.71
N VAL A 129 -13.06 -2.51 9.75
CA VAL A 129 -12.50 -3.88 9.63
C VAL A 129 -10.99 -3.83 9.42
N ALA A 130 -10.51 -2.94 8.55
CA ALA A 130 -9.08 -2.74 8.31
C ALA A 130 -8.35 -2.20 9.54
N GLY A 131 -9.00 -1.36 10.35
CA GLY A 131 -8.45 -0.88 11.63
C GLY A 131 -8.23 -2.01 12.64
N ALA A 132 -9.19 -2.94 12.75
CA ALA A 132 -9.02 -4.13 13.58
C ALA A 132 -7.87 -5.02 13.06
N GLU A 133 -7.80 -5.23 11.73
CA GLU A 133 -6.73 -6.00 11.11
C GLU A 133 -5.36 -5.36 11.27
N ALA A 134 -5.26 -4.03 11.22
CA ALA A 134 -4.00 -3.32 11.47
C ALA A 134 -3.45 -3.60 12.89
N THR A 135 -4.34 -3.66 13.89
CA THR A 135 -3.96 -4.05 15.25
C THR A 135 -3.47 -5.49 15.30
N ASP A 136 -4.19 -6.42 14.69
CA ASP A 136 -3.80 -7.82 14.64
C ASP A 136 -2.47 -8.01 13.89
N THR A 137 -2.24 -7.29 12.81
CA THR A 137 -0.99 -7.26 12.04
C THR A 137 0.19 -6.82 12.93
N LEU A 138 0.02 -5.75 13.70
CA LEU A 138 1.02 -5.30 14.66
C LEU A 138 1.31 -6.38 15.72
N MET A 139 0.27 -7.04 16.24
CA MET A 139 0.42 -8.08 17.27
C MET A 139 1.06 -9.36 16.73
N ARG A 140 1.00 -9.61 15.42
CA ARG A 140 1.78 -10.67 14.76
C ARG A 140 3.27 -10.30 14.59
N GLY A 141 3.67 -9.09 15.00
CA GLY A 141 5.07 -8.64 14.97
C GLY A 141 5.44 -7.79 13.75
N PHE A 142 4.51 -7.52 12.83
CA PHE A 142 4.74 -6.62 11.71
C PHE A 142 4.57 -5.17 12.15
N THR A 143 5.68 -4.48 12.34
CA THR A 143 5.68 -3.08 12.78
C THR A 143 5.67 -2.08 11.62
N THR A 144 5.87 -2.57 10.41
CA THR A 144 5.86 -1.77 9.18
C THR A 144 5.28 -2.59 8.03
N VAL A 145 4.42 -1.96 7.24
CA VAL A 145 3.85 -2.57 6.03
C VAL A 145 3.94 -1.60 4.85
N ARG A 146 4.30 -2.12 3.68
CA ARG A 146 4.17 -1.43 2.41
C ARG A 146 2.86 -1.88 1.77
N ASP A 147 1.87 -1.00 1.79
CA ASP A 147 0.55 -1.26 1.22
C ASP A 147 0.56 -0.95 -0.28
N LEU A 148 0.18 -1.93 -1.08
CA LEU A 148 0.25 -1.89 -2.54
C LEU A 148 -1.11 -1.94 -3.23
N GLY A 149 -2.16 -1.48 -2.55
CA GLY A 149 -3.48 -1.33 -3.14
C GLY A 149 -4.58 -1.19 -2.11
N GLY A 150 -5.42 -0.19 -2.32
CA GLY A 150 -6.53 0.12 -1.46
C GLY A 150 -6.45 1.52 -0.83
N PRO A 151 -7.55 2.06 -0.31
CA PRO A 151 -7.63 3.43 0.21
C PRO A 151 -7.09 3.55 1.63
N ALA A 152 -5.83 3.19 1.87
CA ALA A 152 -5.22 3.08 3.20
C ALA A 152 -4.81 4.44 3.82
N PHE A 153 -5.00 5.57 3.14
CA PHE A 153 -4.55 6.90 3.61
C PHE A 153 -5.18 7.32 4.94
N ALA A 154 -6.51 7.14 5.09
CA ALA A 154 -7.23 7.49 6.32
C ALA A 154 -6.80 6.60 7.50
N LEU A 155 -6.63 5.30 7.25
CA LEU A 155 -6.17 4.35 8.26
C LEU A 155 -4.73 4.66 8.70
N ARG A 156 -3.83 4.92 7.75
CA ARG A 156 -2.47 5.39 8.06
C ARG A 156 -2.50 6.60 8.97
N ARG A 157 -3.29 7.62 8.61
CA ARG A 157 -3.42 8.84 9.39
C ARG A 157 -3.91 8.56 10.81
N ALA A 158 -4.93 7.72 10.96
CA ALA A 158 -5.46 7.36 12.27
C ALA A 158 -4.43 6.65 13.16
N ILE A 159 -3.58 5.80 12.57
CA ILE A 159 -2.48 5.14 13.29
C ILE A 159 -1.38 6.16 13.63
N ASP A 160 -0.98 7.01 12.68
CA ASP A 160 0.07 8.02 12.89
C ASP A 160 -0.32 9.05 13.97
N GLU A 161 -1.63 9.37 14.07
CA GLU A 161 -2.20 10.25 15.12
C GLU A 161 -2.49 9.50 16.44
N GLY A 162 -2.26 8.20 16.52
CA GLY A 162 -2.49 7.40 17.74
C GLY A 162 -3.96 7.14 18.07
N VAL A 163 -4.87 7.29 17.12
CA VAL A 163 -6.30 7.00 17.29
C VAL A 163 -6.53 5.50 17.49
N LEU A 164 -5.73 4.67 16.82
CA LEU A 164 -5.74 3.22 16.99
C LEU A 164 -4.33 2.65 16.82
N PRO A 165 -4.02 1.49 17.47
CA PRO A 165 -2.74 0.83 17.27
C PRO A 165 -2.67 0.15 15.91
N GLY A 166 -1.47 0.15 15.31
CA GLY A 166 -1.20 -0.52 14.04
C GLY A 166 0.25 -0.36 13.60
N PRO A 167 0.66 -1.03 12.53
CA PRO A 167 1.98 -0.88 11.95
C PRO A 167 2.12 0.48 11.27
N ARG A 168 3.35 0.91 11.02
CA ARG A 168 3.62 2.04 10.12
C ARG A 168 3.24 1.64 8.70
N ILE A 169 2.32 2.37 8.06
CA ILE A 169 1.80 2.06 6.72
C ILE A 169 2.46 2.98 5.67
N PHE A 170 3.02 2.39 4.61
CA PHE A 170 3.50 3.09 3.42
C PHE A 170 2.56 2.78 2.23
N PRO A 171 1.48 3.58 2.03
CA PRO A 171 0.45 3.25 1.07
C PRO A 171 0.80 3.67 -0.36
N SER A 172 0.34 2.89 -1.34
CA SER A 172 0.29 3.30 -2.75
C SER A 172 -1.02 4.01 -3.10
N GLY A 173 -2.06 3.81 -2.31
CA GLY A 173 -3.43 4.08 -2.72
C GLY A 173 -3.92 3.05 -3.73
N ALA A 174 -4.84 3.43 -4.59
CA ALA A 174 -5.41 2.53 -5.59
C ALA A 174 -4.35 1.95 -6.53
N MET A 175 -4.46 0.67 -6.85
CA MET A 175 -3.69 0.06 -7.93
C MET A 175 -4.09 0.68 -9.27
N LEU A 176 -3.14 1.03 -10.12
CA LEU A 176 -3.45 1.42 -11.50
C LEU A 176 -3.41 0.16 -12.37
N THR A 177 -4.48 -0.05 -13.12
CA THR A 177 -4.66 -1.20 -14.02
C THR A 177 -5.17 -0.72 -15.37
N VAL A 178 -5.24 -1.62 -16.34
CA VAL A 178 -5.88 -1.39 -17.64
C VAL A 178 -7.19 -2.17 -17.74
N THR A 179 -8.04 -1.87 -18.71
CA THR A 179 -9.22 -2.67 -19.00
C THR A 179 -8.85 -4.14 -19.24
N GLY A 180 -9.45 -5.05 -18.45
CA GLY A 180 -9.16 -6.48 -18.47
C GLY A 180 -7.82 -6.87 -17.83
N GLY A 181 -7.12 -5.94 -17.17
CA GLY A 181 -5.89 -6.20 -16.43
C GLY A 181 -6.13 -6.80 -15.04
N HIS A 182 -5.04 -7.20 -14.39
CA HIS A 182 -5.12 -7.58 -12.98
C HIS A 182 -5.52 -6.37 -12.14
N GLY A 183 -6.51 -6.56 -11.25
CA GLY A 183 -7.12 -5.46 -10.50
C GLY A 183 -8.35 -4.83 -11.17
N ASP A 184 -8.66 -5.18 -12.41
CA ASP A 184 -9.96 -4.86 -13.01
C ASP A 184 -11.02 -5.85 -12.53
N PHE A 185 -11.69 -5.51 -11.44
CA PHE A 185 -12.77 -6.30 -10.84
C PHE A 185 -14.16 -5.82 -11.26
N ARG A 186 -14.25 -5.01 -12.33
CA ARG A 186 -15.55 -4.57 -12.85
C ARG A 186 -16.39 -5.77 -13.27
N GLN A 187 -17.67 -5.66 -13.02
CA GLN A 187 -18.63 -6.62 -13.57
C GLN A 187 -18.82 -6.35 -15.06
N LEU A 188 -19.18 -7.38 -15.85
CA LEU A 188 -19.33 -7.21 -17.29
C LEU A 188 -20.36 -6.14 -17.69
N PHE A 189 -21.37 -5.90 -16.86
CA PHE A 189 -22.37 -4.84 -17.09
C PHE A 189 -21.82 -3.42 -16.82
N GLU A 190 -20.66 -3.28 -16.16
CA GLU A 190 -19.96 -2.01 -15.98
C GLU A 190 -19.00 -1.68 -17.14
N VAL A 191 -18.94 -2.58 -18.14
CA VAL A 191 -18.13 -2.43 -19.36
C VAL A 191 -19.04 -2.49 -20.59
N PRO A 192 -18.89 -1.61 -21.59
CA PRO A 192 -17.92 -0.53 -21.73
C PRO A 192 -18.23 0.68 -20.83
N ARG A 193 -17.18 1.38 -20.40
CA ARG A 193 -17.34 2.65 -19.70
C ARG A 193 -17.75 3.74 -20.67
N ILE A 194 -18.82 4.44 -20.34
CA ILE A 194 -19.33 5.57 -21.12
C ILE A 194 -18.91 6.86 -20.42
N ASP A 195 -18.41 7.84 -21.17
CA ASP A 195 -18.02 9.15 -20.66
C ASP A 195 -19.18 9.81 -19.90
N GLY A 196 -18.88 10.38 -18.74
CA GLY A 196 -19.88 10.99 -17.86
C GLY A 196 -20.60 10.01 -16.91
N MET A 197 -20.41 8.71 -17.04
CA MET A 197 -20.91 7.74 -16.06
C MET A 197 -20.08 7.76 -14.77
N PRO A 198 -20.70 7.45 -13.63
CA PRO A 198 -19.97 7.26 -12.38
C PRO A 198 -18.85 6.25 -12.53
N LEU A 199 -17.80 6.39 -11.71
CA LEU A 199 -16.76 5.38 -11.59
C LEU A 199 -17.38 4.03 -11.20
N ALA A 200 -16.79 2.93 -11.66
CA ALA A 200 -17.15 1.58 -11.22
C ALA A 200 -16.94 1.43 -9.69
N ARG A 201 -17.64 0.48 -9.08
CA ARG A 201 -17.60 0.34 -7.61
C ARG A 201 -16.19 0.20 -7.04
N MET A 202 -15.33 -0.60 -7.66
CA MET A 202 -13.95 -0.77 -7.21
C MET A 202 -13.12 0.53 -7.28
N GLU A 203 -13.40 1.36 -8.29
CA GLU A 203 -12.75 2.66 -8.45
C GLU A 203 -13.24 3.67 -7.41
N GLN A 204 -14.55 3.68 -7.12
CA GLN A 204 -15.15 4.50 -6.05
C GLN A 204 -14.59 4.15 -4.68
N LEU A 205 -14.32 2.87 -4.42
CA LEU A 205 -13.69 2.40 -3.20
C LEU A 205 -12.19 2.76 -3.14
N GLY A 206 -11.56 3.11 -4.24
CA GLY A 206 -10.12 3.32 -4.31
C GLY A 206 -9.31 2.02 -4.23
N ALA A 207 -9.89 0.88 -4.58
CA ALA A 207 -9.18 -0.39 -4.63
C ALA A 207 -8.26 -0.45 -5.86
N ALA A 208 -8.80 -0.16 -7.03
CA ALA A 208 -8.06 -0.04 -8.28
C ALA A 208 -8.68 1.03 -9.19
N LEU A 209 -7.90 1.57 -10.11
CA LEU A 209 -8.32 2.58 -11.09
C LEU A 209 -7.93 2.11 -12.49
N VAL A 210 -8.88 2.06 -13.41
CA VAL A 210 -8.63 1.69 -14.81
C VAL A 210 -8.05 2.89 -15.56
N THR A 211 -6.94 2.64 -16.28
CA THR A 211 -6.18 3.66 -17.01
C THR A 211 -5.70 3.08 -18.35
N ASP A 212 -6.30 3.50 -19.45
CA ASP A 212 -6.05 2.97 -20.78
C ASP A 212 -5.28 3.96 -21.70
N SER A 213 -4.59 4.93 -21.08
CA SER A 213 -3.71 5.87 -21.79
C SER A 213 -2.63 6.46 -20.89
N PRO A 214 -1.50 6.94 -21.44
CA PRO A 214 -0.45 7.62 -20.67
C PRO A 214 -0.96 8.84 -19.88
N ASP A 215 -1.93 9.56 -20.41
CA ASP A 215 -2.50 10.74 -19.75
C ASP A 215 -3.37 10.36 -18.55
N GLU A 216 -4.15 9.28 -18.67
CA GLU A 216 -4.91 8.74 -17.54
C GLU A 216 -4.00 8.19 -16.46
N VAL A 217 -2.97 7.42 -16.82
CA VAL A 217 -1.95 6.94 -15.89
C VAL A 217 -1.31 8.10 -15.14
N THR A 218 -0.91 9.15 -15.85
CA THR A 218 -0.32 10.37 -15.25
C THR A 218 -1.27 11.03 -14.26
N ARG A 219 -2.52 11.21 -14.66
CA ARG A 219 -3.55 11.84 -13.81
C ARG A 219 -3.79 11.01 -12.54
N ARG A 220 -4.05 9.71 -12.70
CA ARG A 220 -4.34 8.82 -11.56
C ARG A 220 -3.15 8.64 -10.64
N ALA A 221 -1.93 8.56 -11.16
CA ALA A 221 -0.73 8.54 -10.33
C ALA A 221 -0.62 9.83 -9.48
N ARG A 222 -0.85 11.02 -10.08
CA ARG A 222 -0.83 12.28 -9.35
C ARG A 222 -1.92 12.38 -8.29
N GLU A 223 -3.10 11.81 -8.54
CA GLU A 223 -4.19 11.73 -7.56
C GLU A 223 -3.80 10.88 -6.33
N GLN A 224 -3.06 9.78 -6.50
CA GLN A 224 -2.53 9.02 -5.37
C GLN A 224 -1.44 9.80 -4.63
N LEU A 225 -0.52 10.42 -5.37
CA LEU A 225 0.59 11.18 -4.78
C LEU A 225 0.12 12.38 -3.96
N VAL A 226 -0.94 13.08 -4.37
CA VAL A 226 -1.49 14.22 -3.61
C VAL A 226 -2.16 13.78 -2.32
N GLN A 227 -2.67 12.54 -2.25
CA GLN A 227 -3.21 11.93 -1.04
C GLN A 227 -2.13 11.41 -0.10
N GLY A 228 -0.86 11.43 -0.50
CA GLY A 228 0.28 11.01 0.32
C GLY A 228 0.79 9.61 0.04
N ALA A 229 0.60 9.11 -1.20
CA ALA A 229 1.17 7.82 -1.62
C ALA A 229 2.70 7.83 -1.46
N SER A 230 3.24 6.76 -0.87
CA SER A 230 4.66 6.54 -0.69
C SER A 230 5.33 5.96 -1.94
N GLN A 231 4.58 5.31 -2.79
CA GLN A 231 4.94 4.76 -4.10
C GLN A 231 3.68 4.64 -4.97
N ILE A 232 3.86 4.43 -6.27
CA ILE A 232 2.77 4.10 -7.20
C ILE A 232 2.78 2.59 -7.47
N LYS A 233 1.60 1.95 -7.46
CA LYS A 233 1.43 0.53 -7.82
C LYS A 233 0.76 0.40 -9.18
N LEU A 234 1.40 -0.34 -10.07
CA LEU A 234 0.85 -0.79 -11.35
C LEU A 234 0.64 -2.31 -11.36
N THR A 235 -0.25 -2.77 -12.23
CA THR A 235 -0.44 -4.21 -12.52
C THR A 235 -0.02 -4.51 -13.95
N ALA A 236 1.28 -4.80 -14.15
CA ALA A 236 1.90 -4.89 -15.49
C ALA A 236 1.70 -6.24 -16.19
N SER A 237 1.12 -7.23 -15.51
CA SER A 237 0.71 -8.51 -16.12
C SER A 237 -0.67 -8.94 -15.64
N GLY A 238 -1.16 -10.04 -16.17
CA GLY A 238 -2.30 -10.75 -15.60
C GLY A 238 -2.03 -11.24 -14.19
N GLY A 239 -3.09 -11.68 -13.49
CA GLY A 239 -2.99 -12.06 -12.08
C GLY A 239 -3.97 -13.16 -11.66
N VAL A 240 -3.66 -13.78 -10.53
CA VAL A 240 -4.40 -14.93 -10.01
C VAL A 240 -5.83 -14.56 -9.62
N ALA A 241 -6.01 -13.50 -8.83
CA ALA A 241 -7.30 -13.15 -8.24
C ALA A 241 -8.30 -12.56 -9.23
N SER A 242 -7.85 -11.93 -10.32
CA SER A 242 -8.74 -11.25 -11.26
C SER A 242 -9.37 -12.22 -12.26
N PRO A 243 -10.71 -12.19 -12.44
CA PRO A 243 -11.43 -13.21 -13.24
C PRO A 243 -11.12 -13.10 -14.73
N HIS A 244 -10.88 -11.90 -15.26
CA HIS A 244 -10.73 -11.63 -16.70
C HIS A 244 -9.28 -11.35 -17.12
N SER A 245 -8.30 -11.76 -16.32
CA SER A 245 -6.89 -11.44 -16.53
C SER A 245 -6.04 -12.72 -16.56
N PRO A 246 -5.83 -13.36 -17.73
CA PRO A 246 -4.91 -14.48 -17.88
C PRO A 246 -3.50 -14.14 -17.41
N ILE A 247 -2.75 -15.12 -16.89
CA ILE A 247 -1.42 -14.89 -16.28
C ILE A 247 -0.41 -14.30 -17.29
N ASP A 248 -0.48 -14.70 -18.53
CA ASP A 248 0.45 -14.35 -19.61
C ASP A 248 0.16 -13.00 -20.30
N VAL A 249 -0.93 -12.35 -19.93
CA VAL A 249 -1.28 -11.03 -20.50
C VAL A 249 -0.27 -9.98 -20.04
N ILE A 250 0.20 -9.16 -20.98
CA ILE A 250 0.95 -7.95 -20.71
C ILE A 250 -0.01 -6.77 -20.82
N THR A 251 -0.20 -6.03 -19.75
CA THR A 251 -1.28 -5.06 -19.63
C THR A 251 -0.89 -3.67 -20.11
N PHE A 252 0.15 -3.08 -19.56
CA PHE A 252 0.57 -1.72 -19.92
C PHE A 252 1.50 -1.67 -21.12
N THR A 253 1.33 -0.67 -21.97
CA THR A 253 2.32 -0.28 -22.97
C THR A 253 3.55 0.35 -22.32
N THR A 254 4.67 0.42 -23.04
CA THR A 254 5.87 1.10 -22.55
C THR A 254 5.63 2.59 -22.27
N ALA A 255 4.76 3.24 -23.04
CA ALA A 255 4.44 4.66 -22.87
C ALA A 255 3.69 4.91 -21.55
N GLU A 256 2.73 4.06 -21.20
CA GLU A 256 1.96 4.13 -19.97
C GLU A 256 2.84 3.86 -18.75
N LEU A 257 3.71 2.84 -18.79
CA LEU A 257 4.67 2.57 -17.73
C LEU A 257 5.59 3.77 -17.49
N LYS A 258 6.14 4.36 -18.57
CA LYS A 258 6.99 5.56 -18.49
C LYS A 258 6.22 6.77 -17.92
N ALA A 259 4.94 6.91 -18.23
CA ALA A 259 4.11 7.99 -17.69
C ALA A 259 3.98 7.88 -16.16
N ALA A 260 3.74 6.68 -15.62
CA ALA A 260 3.73 6.43 -14.18
C ALA A 260 5.09 6.70 -13.54
N VAL A 261 6.17 6.19 -14.16
CA VAL A 261 7.54 6.37 -13.66
C VAL A 261 7.90 7.86 -13.61
N LYS A 262 7.55 8.62 -14.67
CA LYS A 262 7.78 10.06 -14.67
C LYS A 262 7.00 10.76 -13.56
N ALA A 263 5.72 10.46 -13.38
CA ALA A 263 4.89 11.07 -12.34
C ALA A 263 5.43 10.79 -10.94
N ALA A 264 5.91 9.56 -10.68
CA ALA A 264 6.53 9.18 -9.41
C ALA A 264 7.87 9.91 -9.19
N ASN A 265 8.76 9.91 -10.18
CA ASN A 265 10.07 10.55 -10.10
C ASN A 265 9.95 12.07 -9.87
N ASP A 266 8.99 12.74 -10.50
CA ASP A 266 8.72 14.17 -10.32
C ASP A 266 8.33 14.51 -8.86
N ARG A 267 7.96 13.51 -8.06
CA ARG A 267 7.61 13.61 -6.63
C ARG A 267 8.61 12.92 -5.70
N GLY A 268 9.77 12.51 -6.22
CA GLY A 268 10.84 11.89 -5.43
C GLY A 268 10.50 10.49 -4.92
N THR A 269 9.60 9.76 -5.61
CA THR A 269 9.23 8.40 -5.27
C THR A 269 9.35 7.46 -6.47
N TYR A 270 8.84 6.24 -6.37
CA TYR A 270 9.08 5.17 -7.34
C TYR A 270 7.80 4.44 -7.72
N VAL A 271 7.91 3.58 -8.75
CA VAL A 271 6.85 2.68 -9.18
C VAL A 271 7.20 1.25 -8.80
N ALA A 272 6.23 0.55 -8.19
CA ALA A 272 6.20 -0.90 -8.02
C ALA A 272 5.20 -1.51 -9.00
N ALA A 273 5.55 -2.63 -9.63
CA ALA A 273 4.69 -3.28 -10.61
C ALA A 273 4.49 -4.77 -10.30
N HIS A 274 3.23 -5.19 -10.19
CA HIS A 274 2.86 -6.59 -10.27
C HIS A 274 3.25 -7.12 -11.65
N ALA A 275 4.05 -8.16 -11.71
CA ALA A 275 4.42 -8.84 -12.95
C ALA A 275 4.88 -10.27 -12.66
N TYR A 276 4.29 -11.26 -13.36
CA TYR A 276 4.70 -12.66 -13.25
C TYR A 276 5.66 -13.08 -14.34
N THR A 277 5.34 -12.74 -15.60
CA THR A 277 6.02 -13.30 -16.79
C THR A 277 7.27 -12.53 -17.19
N PRO A 278 8.24 -13.18 -17.85
CA PRO A 278 9.46 -12.54 -18.31
C PRO A 278 9.21 -11.29 -19.15
N ALA A 279 8.28 -11.35 -20.09
CA ALA A 279 8.01 -10.23 -21.00
C ALA A 279 7.43 -9.01 -20.25
N ALA A 280 6.55 -9.22 -19.27
CA ALA A 280 6.00 -8.15 -18.43
C ALA A 280 7.09 -7.55 -17.52
N ILE A 281 7.90 -8.40 -16.86
CA ILE A 281 9.00 -7.97 -15.99
C ILE A 281 10.00 -7.12 -16.79
N GLN A 282 10.49 -7.63 -17.93
CA GLN A 282 11.47 -6.91 -18.75
C GLN A 282 10.95 -5.57 -19.25
N ARG A 283 9.69 -5.52 -19.73
CA ARG A 283 9.05 -4.27 -20.16
C ARG A 283 8.97 -3.25 -19.01
N ALA A 284 8.56 -3.69 -17.82
CA ALA A 284 8.43 -2.83 -16.64
C ALA A 284 9.80 -2.28 -16.20
N VAL A 285 10.81 -3.15 -16.10
CA VAL A 285 12.17 -2.78 -15.71
C VAL A 285 12.80 -1.80 -16.71
N LEU A 286 12.65 -2.06 -18.03
CA LEU A 286 13.15 -1.16 -19.08
C LEU A 286 12.42 0.18 -19.13
N ALA A 287 11.19 0.24 -18.65
CA ALA A 287 10.45 1.50 -18.50
C ALA A 287 10.88 2.31 -17.26
N GLY A 288 11.66 1.74 -16.34
CA GLY A 288 12.17 2.42 -15.15
C GLY A 288 11.43 2.06 -13.85
N VAL A 289 10.62 1.00 -13.83
CA VAL A 289 10.02 0.45 -12.61
C VAL A 289 11.13 -0.02 -11.67
N GLN A 290 11.03 0.34 -10.38
CA GLN A 290 12.10 0.07 -9.41
C GLN A 290 11.85 -1.15 -8.52
N CYS A 291 10.62 -1.68 -8.50
CA CYS A 291 10.28 -2.89 -7.76
C CYS A 291 9.34 -3.77 -8.58
N ILE A 292 9.69 -5.02 -8.76
CA ILE A 292 8.81 -6.06 -9.29
C ILE A 292 8.19 -6.80 -8.12
N GLU A 293 6.87 -6.86 -8.12
CA GLU A 293 6.08 -7.64 -7.17
C GLU A 293 5.80 -9.01 -7.77
N HIS A 294 5.91 -10.03 -6.93
CA HIS A 294 5.73 -11.44 -7.30
C HIS A 294 6.90 -12.01 -8.09
N GLY A 295 6.91 -11.92 -9.39
CA GLY A 295 8.01 -12.38 -10.24
C GLY A 295 8.16 -13.89 -10.34
N GLN A 296 7.21 -14.72 -9.84
CA GLN A 296 7.38 -16.18 -9.71
C GLN A 296 7.64 -16.91 -11.03
N LEU A 297 7.29 -16.33 -12.17
CA LEU A 297 7.52 -16.96 -13.49
C LEU A 297 8.71 -16.34 -14.23
N MET A 298 9.57 -15.56 -13.53
CA MET A 298 10.72 -14.93 -14.19
C MET A 298 11.70 -15.96 -14.76
N ASP A 299 12.33 -15.58 -15.86
CA ASP A 299 13.44 -16.30 -16.47
C ASP A 299 14.81 -15.70 -16.06
N GLU A 300 15.87 -16.35 -16.51
CA GLU A 300 17.24 -15.91 -16.21
C GLU A 300 17.57 -14.55 -16.83
N ALA A 301 17.03 -14.25 -18.00
CA ALA A 301 17.24 -12.96 -18.66
C ALA A 301 16.61 -11.83 -17.86
N SER A 302 15.41 -12.04 -17.32
CA SER A 302 14.73 -11.09 -16.43
C SER A 302 15.52 -10.86 -15.15
N ALA A 303 16.03 -11.93 -14.50
CA ALA A 303 16.83 -11.81 -13.29
C ALA A 303 18.13 -11.02 -13.54
N LYS A 304 18.83 -11.28 -14.64
CA LYS A 304 20.01 -10.50 -15.05
C LYS A 304 19.67 -9.02 -15.24
N LEU A 305 18.62 -8.72 -15.99
CA LEU A 305 18.18 -7.35 -16.25
C LEU A 305 17.83 -6.62 -14.95
N MET A 306 17.12 -7.28 -14.04
CA MET A 306 16.81 -6.72 -12.72
C MET A 306 18.07 -6.41 -11.91
N ALA A 307 19.05 -7.31 -11.90
CA ALA A 307 20.33 -7.11 -11.24
C ALA A 307 21.08 -5.90 -11.84
N GLU A 308 21.20 -5.82 -13.16
CA GLU A 308 21.85 -4.72 -13.88
C GLU A 308 21.20 -3.36 -13.60
N LYS A 309 19.87 -3.32 -13.50
CA LYS A 309 19.11 -2.09 -13.21
C LYS A 309 18.97 -1.79 -11.73
N GLY A 310 19.39 -2.70 -10.85
CA GLY A 310 19.23 -2.57 -9.41
C GLY A 310 17.78 -2.63 -8.94
N THR A 311 16.90 -3.27 -9.72
CA THR A 311 15.47 -3.40 -9.43
C THR A 311 15.25 -4.37 -8.29
N TRP A 312 14.36 -4.02 -7.36
CA TRP A 312 13.97 -4.88 -6.25
C TRP A 312 13.01 -5.98 -6.71
N LEU A 313 13.08 -7.12 -6.04
CA LEU A 313 12.10 -8.20 -6.10
C LEU A 313 11.37 -8.27 -4.76
N SER A 314 10.05 -8.10 -4.75
CA SER A 314 9.18 -8.37 -3.61
C SER A 314 8.41 -9.64 -3.89
N ILE A 315 8.81 -10.74 -3.26
CA ILE A 315 8.30 -12.09 -3.55
C ILE A 315 7.63 -12.71 -2.33
N GLN A 316 6.60 -13.52 -2.58
CA GLN A 316 5.83 -14.23 -1.59
C GLN A 316 6.27 -15.70 -1.54
N PRO A 317 6.58 -16.24 -0.36
CA PRO A 317 6.74 -17.67 -0.16
C PRO A 317 5.34 -18.30 0.02
N PHE A 318 4.72 -18.71 -1.08
CA PHE A 318 3.41 -19.36 -0.98
C PHE A 318 3.54 -20.76 -0.35
N PRO A 319 2.99 -21.00 0.85
CA PRO A 319 2.93 -22.33 1.43
C PRO A 319 1.92 -23.21 0.67
N ASP A 320 1.99 -24.53 0.85
CA ASP A 320 1.19 -25.53 0.09
C ASP A 320 -0.33 -25.33 0.26
N GLU A 321 -0.77 -24.76 1.39
CA GLU A 321 -2.18 -24.45 1.67
C GLU A 321 -2.76 -23.48 0.65
N PHE A 322 -1.95 -22.64 0.02
CA PHE A 322 -2.40 -21.69 -1.01
C PHE A 322 -2.90 -22.39 -2.28
N ALA A 323 -2.52 -23.64 -2.53
CA ALA A 323 -3.07 -24.44 -3.62
C ALA A 323 -4.61 -24.64 -3.51
N HIS A 324 -5.17 -24.46 -2.32
CA HIS A 324 -6.57 -24.74 -2.00
C HIS A 324 -7.42 -23.51 -1.67
N ILE A 325 -6.88 -22.30 -1.78
CA ILE A 325 -7.63 -21.06 -1.47
C ILE A 325 -8.72 -20.73 -2.50
N PHE A 326 -8.61 -21.29 -3.70
CA PHE A 326 -9.63 -21.17 -4.74
C PHE A 326 -10.34 -22.52 -5.00
N PRO A 327 -11.60 -22.51 -5.47
CA PRO A 327 -12.31 -23.73 -5.79
C PRO A 327 -11.52 -24.60 -6.77
N PRO A 328 -11.38 -25.92 -6.54
CA PRO A 328 -10.65 -26.82 -7.42
C PRO A 328 -11.17 -26.75 -8.86
N GLY A 329 -10.24 -26.66 -9.82
CA GLY A 329 -10.56 -26.58 -11.25
C GLY A 329 -10.99 -25.22 -11.76
N SER A 330 -11.18 -24.23 -10.88
CA SER A 330 -11.41 -22.83 -11.30
C SER A 330 -10.17 -22.25 -12.00
N ASP A 331 -10.35 -21.19 -12.80
CA ASP A 331 -9.24 -20.52 -13.46
C ASP A 331 -8.26 -19.91 -12.46
N GLN A 332 -8.75 -19.39 -11.34
CA GLN A 332 -7.91 -18.88 -10.26
C GLN A 332 -7.05 -19.99 -9.64
N SER A 333 -7.63 -21.18 -9.40
CA SER A 333 -6.89 -22.33 -8.88
C SER A 333 -5.77 -22.75 -9.84
N LYS A 334 -6.04 -22.85 -11.14
CA LYS A 334 -5.02 -23.19 -12.16
C LYS A 334 -3.89 -22.16 -12.19
N LYS A 335 -4.23 -20.86 -12.20
CA LYS A 335 -3.27 -19.76 -12.15
C LYS A 335 -2.42 -19.79 -10.87
N MET A 336 -3.03 -20.08 -9.73
CA MET A 336 -2.32 -20.18 -8.45
C MET A 336 -1.29 -21.30 -8.48
N LEU A 337 -1.66 -22.50 -8.96
CA LEU A 337 -0.75 -23.63 -9.08
C LEU A 337 0.43 -23.34 -10.03
N GLU A 338 0.18 -22.64 -11.14
CA GLU A 338 1.22 -22.21 -12.08
C GLU A 338 2.23 -21.26 -11.40
N VAL A 339 1.74 -20.27 -10.66
CA VAL A 339 2.57 -19.28 -9.93
C VAL A 339 3.37 -19.99 -8.84
N MET A 340 2.73 -20.87 -8.05
CA MET A 340 3.41 -21.63 -7.00
C MET A 340 4.57 -22.48 -7.55
N ALA A 341 4.36 -23.14 -8.69
CA ALA A 341 5.39 -23.96 -9.32
C ALA A 341 6.65 -23.17 -9.74
N GLY A 342 6.54 -21.86 -9.96
CA GLY A 342 7.66 -20.98 -10.29
C GLY A 342 8.42 -20.41 -9.09
N THR A 343 7.89 -20.54 -7.89
CA THR A 343 8.40 -19.84 -6.69
C THR A 343 9.84 -20.22 -6.37
N ASP A 344 10.15 -21.50 -6.24
CA ASP A 344 11.50 -21.97 -5.89
C ASP A 344 12.55 -21.54 -6.89
N ARG A 345 12.22 -21.67 -8.19
CA ARG A 345 13.11 -21.23 -9.27
C ARG A 345 13.42 -19.74 -9.14
N THR A 346 12.42 -18.93 -8.83
CA THR A 346 12.59 -17.49 -8.68
C THR A 346 13.50 -17.15 -7.50
N TYR A 347 13.37 -17.83 -6.35
CA TYR A 347 14.30 -17.67 -5.24
C TYR A 347 15.72 -18.07 -5.60
N GLN A 348 15.90 -19.17 -6.36
CA GLN A 348 17.21 -19.58 -6.84
C GLN A 348 17.84 -18.54 -7.77
N LEU A 349 17.06 -17.96 -8.71
CA LEU A 349 17.52 -16.88 -9.58
C LEU A 349 17.85 -15.62 -8.79
N ALA A 350 17.01 -15.24 -7.83
CA ALA A 350 17.27 -14.10 -6.97
C ALA A 350 18.58 -14.25 -6.20
N LYS A 351 18.87 -15.44 -5.65
CA LYS A 351 20.12 -15.76 -4.98
C LYS A 351 21.30 -15.74 -5.96
N LYS A 352 21.16 -16.38 -7.13
CA LYS A 352 22.20 -16.46 -8.16
C LYS A 352 22.67 -15.10 -8.65
N TYR A 353 21.71 -14.16 -8.86
CA TYR A 353 21.99 -12.82 -9.39
C TYR A 353 22.06 -11.75 -8.31
N HIS A 354 22.05 -12.13 -7.03
CA HIS A 354 22.10 -11.20 -5.88
C HIS A 354 21.05 -10.09 -5.97
N LEU A 355 19.82 -10.44 -6.33
CA LEU A 355 18.74 -9.47 -6.41
C LEU A 355 18.45 -8.91 -5.03
N LYS A 356 18.17 -7.61 -4.98
CA LYS A 356 17.61 -6.98 -3.79
C LYS A 356 16.22 -7.56 -3.58
N THR A 357 16.07 -8.40 -2.56
CA THR A 357 14.83 -9.14 -2.32
C THR A 357 14.16 -8.65 -1.03
N ALA A 358 12.87 -8.44 -1.08
CA ALA A 358 12.03 -8.11 0.05
C ALA A 358 10.96 -9.18 0.26
N PHE A 359 10.64 -9.45 1.53
CA PHE A 359 9.57 -10.35 1.94
C PHE A 359 8.22 -9.62 1.85
N GLY A 360 7.23 -10.27 1.29
CA GLY A 360 5.84 -9.81 1.27
C GLY A 360 4.90 -11.00 1.42
N THR A 361 3.75 -10.80 2.05
CA THR A 361 2.79 -11.89 2.30
C THR A 361 1.62 -11.86 1.32
N VAL A 362 1.17 -10.70 0.88
CA VAL A 362 0.00 -10.44 0.01
C VAL A 362 -1.34 -10.69 0.72
N PHE A 363 -1.49 -11.84 1.37
CA PHE A 363 -2.74 -12.30 2.01
C PHE A 363 -2.40 -13.12 3.26
N LEU A 364 -2.19 -12.54 4.39
CA LEU A 364 -2.07 -13.31 5.66
C LEU A 364 -2.76 -12.58 6.80
#